data_3171073732897b2795561fd656c35803
#
_entry.id   3171073732897b2795561fd656c35803
#
_cell.length_a   1.000
_cell.length_b   1.000
_cell.length_c   1.000
_cell.angle_alpha   90.00
_cell.angle_beta   90.00
_cell.angle_gamma   90.00
#
_symmetry.space_group_name_H-M   'P 1'
#
loop_
_entity.id
_entity.type
_entity.pdbx_description
1 polymer ?
#
loop_
_entity_poly.entity_id
_entity_poly.type
_entity_poly.pdbx_seq_one_letter_code
_entity_poly.pdbx_strand_id
1 'polypeptide(L)'
;LFRSRMGEIDIIAKDHGYLVFIEVKYRRDKSCGHPAEAVTPRKQRTISKVASYYLLTHGCGMDTPCRFDVAAVSGDGVELIKNAFEYQGYL
;
A
#
# COMPACT_ATOMS: atom_id res chain seq x y z
N LEU A 1 11.08 3.74 1.72
CA LEU A 1 10.99 2.78 0.61
C LEU A 1 11.50 1.41 1.06
N PHE A 2 10.64 0.41 1.04
CA PHE A 2 11.01 -0.95 1.38
C PHE A 2 11.07 -1.80 0.12
N ARG A 3 12.21 -2.45 -0.12
CA ARG A 3 12.45 -3.26 -1.31
C ARG A 3 12.67 -4.72 -0.97
N SER A 4 12.21 -5.58 -1.87
CA SER A 4 12.49 -7.01 -1.84
C SER A 4 12.59 -7.52 -3.28
N ARG A 5 12.90 -8.80 -3.45
CA ARG A 5 12.91 -9.42 -4.78
C ARG A 5 11.54 -9.39 -5.44
N MET A 6 10.47 -9.39 -4.65
CA MET A 6 9.10 -9.44 -5.15
C MET A 6 8.58 -8.08 -5.60
N GLY A 7 9.20 -7.00 -5.14
CA GLY A 7 8.75 -5.66 -5.43
C GLY A 7 9.08 -4.71 -4.30
N GLU A 8 8.41 -3.57 -4.27
CA GLU A 8 8.69 -2.54 -3.27
C GLU A 8 7.42 -1.90 -2.77
N ILE A 9 7.49 -1.34 -1.55
CA ILE A 9 6.43 -0.54 -0.93
C ILE A 9 7.00 0.85 -0.71
N ASP A 10 6.27 1.86 -1.14
CA ASP A 10 6.77 3.24 -1.11
C ASP A 10 6.93 3.77 0.31
N ILE A 11 5.94 3.57 1.15
CA ILE A 11 5.95 4.07 2.53
C ILE A 11 5.37 3.01 3.45
N ILE A 12 6.02 2.80 4.60
CA ILE A 12 5.49 1.99 5.69
C ILE A 12 5.38 2.90 6.91
N ALA A 13 4.21 2.95 7.51
CA ALA A 13 3.92 3.85 8.62
C ALA A 13 3.12 3.14 9.71
N LYS A 14 2.95 3.81 10.84
CA LYS A 14 2.08 3.35 11.93
C LYS A 14 0.97 4.36 12.14
N ASP A 15 -0.24 3.87 12.31
CA ASP A 15 -1.41 4.71 12.54
C ASP A 15 -2.40 4.01 13.48
N HIS A 16 -2.53 4.50 14.70
CA HIS A 16 -3.50 4.00 15.69
C HIS A 16 -3.46 2.47 15.85
N GLY A 17 -2.26 1.90 15.97
CA GLY A 17 -2.07 0.47 16.15
C GLY A 17 -2.02 -0.34 14.87
N TYR A 18 -2.29 0.28 13.73
CA TYR A 18 -2.15 -0.36 12.42
C TYR A 18 -0.76 -0.13 11.85
N LEU A 19 -0.24 -1.17 11.21
CA LEU A 19 0.91 -1.03 10.33
C LEU A 19 0.35 -0.75 8.92
N VAL A 20 0.73 0.39 8.36
CA VAL A 20 0.13 0.89 7.12
C VAL A 20 1.14 0.82 5.99
N PHE A 21 0.77 0.12 4.91
CA PHE A 21 1.58 0.04 3.71
C PHE A 21 0.96 0.95 2.66
N ILE A 22 1.73 1.94 2.20
CA ILE A 22 1.19 3.02 1.37
C ILE A 22 1.83 2.98 -0.01
N GLU A 23 0.98 2.91 -1.03
CA GLU A 23 1.38 3.07 -2.42
C GLU A 23 1.17 4.53 -2.83
N VAL A 24 2.21 5.17 -3.36
CA VAL A 24 2.13 6.56 -3.83
C VAL A 24 1.82 6.56 -5.32
N LYS A 25 0.78 7.30 -5.71
CA LYS A 25 0.38 7.46 -7.11
C LYS A 25 0.38 8.94 -7.48
N TYR A 26 1.11 9.27 -8.52
CA TYR A 26 1.14 10.62 -9.05
C TYR A 26 0.08 10.76 -10.13
N ARG A 27 -0.69 11.83 -10.05
CA ARG A 27 -1.80 12.10 -10.98
C ARG A 27 -1.62 13.48 -11.59
N ARG A 28 -1.97 13.58 -12.87
CA ARG A 28 -1.95 14.86 -13.55
C ARG A 28 -3.09 15.74 -13.07
N ASP A 29 -4.28 15.17 -12.95
CA ASP A 29 -5.48 15.88 -12.48
C ASP A 29 -6.51 14.88 -11.95
N LYS A 30 -7.65 15.41 -11.49
CA LYS A 30 -8.71 14.58 -10.91
C LYS A 30 -9.54 13.82 -11.96
N SER A 31 -9.36 14.10 -13.24
CA SER A 31 -10.13 13.43 -14.29
C SER A 31 -9.66 12.00 -14.55
N CYS A 32 -8.56 11.57 -13.94
CA CYS A 32 -7.97 10.25 -14.18
C CYS A 32 -8.66 9.11 -13.44
N GLY A 33 -9.86 9.34 -12.89
CA GLY A 33 -10.62 8.33 -12.15
C GLY A 33 -10.23 8.31 -10.67
N HIS A 34 -10.80 7.36 -9.92
CA HIS A 34 -10.52 7.22 -8.49
C HIS A 34 -9.11 6.66 -8.27
N PRO A 35 -8.30 7.25 -7.37
CA PRO A 35 -6.91 6.81 -7.17
C PRO A 35 -6.76 5.34 -6.82
N ALA A 36 -7.69 4.76 -6.06
CA ALA A 36 -7.63 3.35 -5.68
C ALA A 36 -7.71 2.43 -6.89
N GLU A 37 -8.39 2.85 -7.97
CA GLU A 37 -8.50 2.07 -9.19
C GLU A 37 -7.18 1.96 -9.94
N ALA A 38 -6.23 2.84 -9.65
CA ALA A 38 -4.91 2.79 -10.27
C ALA A 38 -4.05 1.63 -9.75
N VAL A 39 -4.46 1.02 -8.64
CA VAL A 39 -3.76 -0.13 -8.07
C VAL A 39 -4.48 -1.40 -8.54
N THR A 40 -3.95 -2.01 -9.60
CA THR A 40 -4.54 -3.19 -10.20
C THR A 40 -4.52 -4.39 -9.26
N PRO A 41 -5.37 -5.42 -9.49
CA PRO A 41 -5.31 -6.65 -8.69
C PRO A 41 -3.92 -7.29 -8.67
N ARG A 42 -3.20 -7.25 -9.78
CA ARG A 42 -1.83 -7.75 -9.85
C ARG A 42 -0.91 -6.98 -8.91
N LYS A 43 -1.01 -5.66 -8.91
CA LYS A 43 -0.20 -4.80 -8.02
C LYS A 43 -0.60 -5.04 -6.56
N GLN A 44 -1.88 -5.20 -6.28
CA GLN A 44 -2.35 -5.52 -4.93
C GLN A 44 -1.73 -6.81 -4.41
N ARG A 45 -1.65 -7.84 -5.24
CA ARG A 45 -1.01 -9.11 -4.87
C ARG A 45 0.48 -8.91 -4.60
N THR A 46 1.15 -8.15 -5.44
CA THR A 46 2.58 -7.85 -5.27
C THR A 46 2.82 -7.11 -3.95
N ILE A 47 2.05 -6.07 -3.69
CA ILE A 47 2.17 -5.28 -2.45
C ILE A 47 1.89 -6.18 -1.23
N SER A 48 0.89 -7.05 -1.31
CA SER A 48 0.55 -7.96 -0.23
C SER A 48 1.70 -8.92 0.08
N LYS A 49 2.35 -9.46 -0.95
CA LYS A 49 3.50 -10.36 -0.77
C LYS A 49 4.68 -9.63 -0.13
N VAL A 50 4.95 -8.40 -0.58
CA VAL A 50 6.04 -7.61 -0.01
C VAL A 50 5.74 -7.25 1.44
N ALA A 51 4.48 -6.94 1.76
CA ALA A 51 4.05 -6.67 3.13
C ALA A 51 4.25 -7.89 4.03
N SER A 52 3.89 -9.07 3.55
CA SER A 52 4.10 -10.32 4.30
C SER A 52 5.59 -10.55 4.57
N TYR A 53 6.43 -10.30 3.59
CA TYR A 53 7.87 -10.40 3.74
C TYR A 53 8.39 -9.40 4.79
N TYR A 54 7.86 -8.17 4.77
CA TYR A 54 8.21 -7.17 5.77
C TYR A 54 7.87 -7.66 7.19
N LEU A 55 6.65 -8.16 7.38
CA LEU A 55 6.22 -8.68 8.69
C LEU A 55 7.15 -9.78 9.17
N LEU A 56 7.48 -10.71 8.28
CA LEU A 56 8.35 -11.84 8.61
C LEU A 56 9.76 -11.38 9.01
N THR A 57 10.34 -10.48 8.25
CA THR A 57 11.74 -10.06 8.45
C THR A 57 11.89 -9.04 9.59
N HIS A 58 10.80 -8.40 10.03
CA HIS A 58 10.84 -7.42 11.12
C HIS A 58 10.23 -7.97 12.42
N GLY A 59 10.05 -9.29 12.50
CA GLY A 59 9.60 -9.93 13.73
C GLY A 59 8.15 -9.67 14.08
N CYS A 60 7.34 -9.24 13.12
CA CYS A 60 5.91 -9.03 13.35
C CYS A 60 5.14 -10.32 13.14
N GLY A 61 4.11 -10.56 13.97
CA GLY A 61 3.24 -11.71 13.78
C GLY A 61 2.33 -11.54 12.56
N MET A 62 1.85 -12.65 12.01
CA MET A 62 0.91 -12.62 10.89
C MET A 62 -0.48 -12.10 11.29
N ASP A 63 -0.72 -11.96 12.58
CA ASP A 63 -1.94 -11.35 13.12
C ASP A 63 -1.79 -9.84 13.37
N THR A 64 -0.66 -9.25 13.00
CA THR A 64 -0.43 -7.82 13.13
C THR A 64 -1.49 -7.06 12.33
N PRO A 65 -2.23 -6.12 12.95
CA PRO A 65 -3.20 -5.31 12.20
C PRO A 65 -2.50 -4.51 11.11
N CYS A 66 -2.95 -4.70 9.88
CA CYS A 66 -2.36 -4.04 8.71
C CYS A 66 -3.44 -3.36 7.88
N ARG A 67 -3.02 -2.31 7.17
CA ARG A 67 -3.90 -1.56 6.29
C ARG A 67 -3.12 -1.17 5.04
N PHE A 68 -3.79 -1.20 3.89
CA PHE A 68 -3.20 -0.81 2.62
C PHE A 68 -3.85 0.49 2.15
N ASP A 69 -3.04 1.54 2.06
CA ASP A 69 -3.51 2.87 1.67
C ASP A 69 -2.90 3.27 0.34
N VAL A 70 -3.57 4.21 -0.33
CA VAL A 70 -3.03 4.85 -1.53
C VAL A 70 -2.95 6.35 -1.28
N ALA A 71 -1.78 6.92 -1.50
CA ALA A 71 -1.57 8.36 -1.44
C ALA A 71 -1.55 8.90 -2.87
N ALA A 72 -2.57 9.65 -3.24
CA ALA A 72 -2.68 10.26 -4.56
C ALA A 72 -2.10 11.67 -4.54
N VAL A 73 -1.03 11.88 -5.27
CA VAL A 73 -0.31 13.17 -5.31
C VAL A 73 -0.61 13.86 -6.63
N SER A 74 -1.02 15.12 -6.57
CA SER A 74 -1.28 15.95 -7.74
C SER A 74 -0.85 17.38 -7.47
N GLY A 75 -1.04 18.27 -8.44
CA GLY A 75 -0.79 19.70 -8.24
C GLY A 75 -1.68 20.32 -7.17
N ASP A 76 -2.81 19.69 -6.86
CA ASP A 76 -3.75 20.18 -5.85
C ASP A 76 -3.42 19.68 -4.43
N GLY A 77 -2.39 18.84 -4.29
CA GLY A 77 -1.98 18.33 -2.98
C GLY A 77 -1.98 16.81 -2.94
N VAL A 78 -2.19 16.27 -1.72
CA VAL A 78 -2.18 14.83 -1.46
C VAL A 78 -3.51 14.40 -0.91
N GLU A 79 -4.08 13.37 -1.50
CA GLU A 79 -5.29 12.71 -0.98
C GLU A 79 -4.90 11.31 -0.51
N LEU A 80 -5.16 11.00 0.75
CA LEU A 80 -4.91 9.67 1.30
C LEU A 80 -6.20 8.86 1.28
N ILE A 81 -6.19 7.76 0.53
CA ILE A 81 -7.30 6.81 0.51
C ILE A 81 -6.95 5.70 1.48
N LYS A 82 -7.57 5.71 2.64
CA LYS A 82 -7.33 4.70 3.68
C LYS A 82 -8.06 3.42 3.34
N ASN A 83 -7.39 2.30 3.60
CA ASN A 83 -7.95 0.98 3.37
C ASN A 83 -8.44 0.81 1.94
N ALA A 84 -7.56 1.15 1.00
CA ALA A 84 -7.90 1.20 -0.42
C ALA A 84 -8.15 -0.18 -1.02
N PHE A 85 -7.56 -1.23 -0.46
CA PHE A 85 -7.79 -2.62 -0.88
C PHE A 85 -7.44 -3.57 0.26
N GLU A 86 -7.94 -4.79 0.17
CA GLU A 86 -7.69 -5.83 1.15
C GLU A 86 -6.45 -6.64 0.80
N TYR A 87 -5.91 -7.32 1.80
CA TYR A 87 -4.77 -8.21 1.63
C TYR A 87 -5.08 -9.31 0.60
N GLN A 88 -4.18 -9.48 -0.37
CA GLN A 88 -4.34 -10.41 -1.48
C GLN A 88 -3.25 -11.49 -1.51
N GLY A 89 -2.64 -11.78 -0.37
CA GLY A 89 -1.49 -12.68 -0.29
C GLY A 89 -1.79 -14.15 -0.05
N TYR A 90 -3.04 -14.55 -0.18
CA TYR A 90 -3.46 -15.92 0.14
C TYR A 90 -3.07 -16.98 -0.89
N LEU A 91 -2.53 -16.59 -2.01
CA LEU A 91 -2.20 -17.52 -3.09
C LEU A 91 -0.71 -17.76 -3.22
#